data_fb7438850f55adc214f39419ad6cd32d
#
_entry.id   fb7438850f55adc214f39419ad6cd32d
#
_cell.length_a   1.000
_cell.length_b   1.000
_cell.length_c   1.000
_cell.angle_alpha   90.00
_cell.angle_beta   90.00
_cell.angle_gamma   90.00
#
_symmetry.space_group_name_H-M   'P 1'
#
loop_
_entity.id
_entity.type
_entity.pdbx_description
1 polymer ?
#
loop_
_entity_poly.entity_id
_entity_poly.type
_entity_poly.pdbx_seq_one_letter_code
_entity_poly.pdbx_strand_id
1 'polypeptide(L)'
;MNARDVMTRDVVSVASDTPMRKIAALLVEKRISGVPVIDGSGAPIGMVSEGDLIGRSEAEREARQDWWLTTLAEGEAVNPEFLASLSYPTARDMMSAPVISIDEKTSLGEIAGILTEHRIKRVPVVCDGRIVGIVSRADLVRALVARPHIPAV
;
A
#
# COMPACT_ATOMS: atom_id res chain seq x y z
N MET A 1 10.63 -19.79 10.61
CA MET A 1 9.72 -18.61 10.65
C MET A 1 9.02 -18.46 9.30
N ASN A 2 7.79 -18.07 9.33
CA ASN A 2 6.94 -17.87 8.16
C ASN A 2 6.20 -16.52 8.25
N ALA A 3 5.38 -16.19 7.27
CA ALA A 3 4.64 -14.93 7.21
C ALA A 3 3.85 -14.65 8.51
N ARG A 4 3.18 -15.65 9.04
CA ARG A 4 2.37 -15.55 10.26
C ARG A 4 3.17 -15.05 11.46
N ASP A 5 4.44 -15.39 11.54
CA ASP A 5 5.32 -15.03 12.68
C ASP A 5 5.75 -13.56 12.65
N VAL A 6 5.74 -12.93 11.50
CA VAL A 6 6.31 -11.58 11.31
C VAL A 6 5.33 -10.55 10.77
N MET A 7 4.18 -10.96 10.25
CA MET A 7 3.20 -10.07 9.64
C MET A 7 2.58 -9.10 10.64
N THR A 8 2.24 -7.92 10.17
CA THR A 8 1.34 -6.99 10.87
C THR A 8 -0.09 -7.46 10.65
N ARG A 9 -0.83 -7.71 11.73
CA ARG A 9 -2.19 -8.29 11.68
C ARG A 9 -3.30 -7.25 11.54
N ASP A 10 -3.13 -6.07 12.15
CA ASP A 10 -4.08 -4.98 12.06
C ASP A 10 -3.85 -4.23 10.75
N VAL A 11 -4.36 -4.80 9.67
CA VAL A 11 -4.14 -4.26 8.33
C VAL A 11 -5.04 -3.05 8.09
N VAL A 12 -4.41 -1.90 7.86
CA VAL A 12 -5.10 -0.73 7.34
C VAL A 12 -5.32 -0.96 5.84
N SER A 13 -6.56 -1.01 5.41
CA SER A 13 -6.95 -1.25 4.02
C SER A 13 -7.98 -0.23 3.55
N VAL A 14 -8.14 -0.12 2.24
CA VAL A 14 -9.10 0.77 1.61
C VAL A 14 -9.94 0.02 0.58
N ALA A 15 -11.11 0.57 0.25
CA ALA A 15 -11.94 0.08 -0.84
C ALA A 15 -11.49 0.69 -2.18
N SER A 16 -11.90 0.08 -3.30
CA SER A 16 -11.52 0.54 -4.64
C SER A 16 -12.02 1.95 -4.98
N ASP A 17 -13.10 2.39 -4.37
CA ASP A 17 -13.71 3.71 -4.54
C ASP A 17 -13.22 4.76 -3.53
N THR A 18 -12.30 4.40 -2.65
CA THR A 18 -11.73 5.34 -1.67
C THR A 18 -10.98 6.46 -2.38
N PRO A 19 -11.34 7.73 -2.11
CA PRO A 19 -10.66 8.87 -2.74
C PRO A 19 -9.20 8.97 -2.34
N MET A 20 -8.37 9.39 -3.27
CA MET A 20 -6.93 9.58 -3.09
C MET A 20 -6.57 10.40 -1.86
N ARG A 21 -7.32 11.46 -1.58
CA ARG A 21 -7.12 12.31 -0.40
C ARG A 21 -7.26 11.55 0.91
N LYS A 22 -8.24 10.67 1.00
CA LYS A 22 -8.45 9.83 2.20
C LYS A 22 -7.32 8.83 2.35
N ILE A 23 -6.85 8.26 1.25
CA ILE A 23 -5.68 7.37 1.27
C ILE A 23 -4.45 8.11 1.76
N ALA A 24 -4.17 9.29 1.23
CA ALA A 24 -3.06 10.13 1.66
C ALA A 24 -3.12 10.42 3.17
N ALA A 25 -4.30 10.79 3.68
CA ALA A 25 -4.52 11.03 5.10
C ALA A 25 -4.21 9.78 5.96
N LEU A 26 -4.65 8.59 5.51
CA LEU A 26 -4.35 7.33 6.20
C LEU A 26 -2.85 7.02 6.23
N LEU A 27 -2.13 7.23 5.14
CA LEU A 27 -0.68 6.99 5.09
C LEU A 27 0.05 7.88 6.10
N VAL A 28 -0.31 9.15 6.17
CA VAL A 28 0.29 10.10 7.11
C VAL A 28 -0.09 9.77 8.57
N GLU A 29 -1.37 9.58 8.84
CA GLU A 29 -1.90 9.31 10.19
C GLU A 29 -1.33 8.01 10.76
N LYS A 30 -1.29 6.96 9.98
CA LYS A 30 -0.82 5.64 10.41
C LYS A 30 0.69 5.45 10.26
N ARG A 31 1.40 6.43 9.69
CA ARG A 31 2.85 6.37 9.43
C ARG A 31 3.24 5.14 8.61
N ILE A 32 2.49 4.90 7.55
CA ILE A 32 2.71 3.80 6.61
C ILE A 32 2.92 4.35 5.20
N SER A 33 3.58 3.60 4.35
CA SER A 33 3.94 4.04 2.99
C SER A 33 3.09 3.39 1.89
N GLY A 34 2.15 2.54 2.26
CA GLY A 34 1.23 1.89 1.33
C GLY A 34 0.14 1.12 2.04
N VAL A 35 -0.97 0.93 1.34
CA VAL A 35 -2.14 0.20 1.83
C VAL A 35 -2.64 -0.77 0.78
N PRO A 36 -3.13 -1.94 1.18
CA PRO A 36 -3.87 -2.81 0.27
C PRO A 36 -5.25 -2.24 -0.03
N VAL A 37 -5.69 -2.48 -1.26
CA VAL A 37 -7.05 -2.25 -1.70
C VAL A 37 -7.78 -3.59 -1.65
N ILE A 38 -8.89 -3.66 -0.95
CA ILE A 38 -9.67 -4.88 -0.79
C ILE A 38 -11.06 -4.73 -1.43
N ASP A 39 -11.61 -5.86 -1.85
CA ASP A 39 -12.99 -5.94 -2.32
C ASP A 39 -13.98 -6.17 -1.16
N GLY A 40 -15.27 -6.32 -1.47
CA GLY A 40 -16.31 -6.54 -0.47
C GLY A 40 -16.19 -7.87 0.30
N SER A 41 -15.41 -8.83 -0.18
CA SER A 41 -15.14 -10.09 0.50
C SER A 41 -13.90 -10.04 1.41
N GLY A 42 -13.16 -8.93 1.37
CA GLY A 42 -11.89 -8.77 2.09
C GLY A 42 -10.67 -9.31 1.34
N ALA A 43 -10.81 -9.64 0.06
CA ALA A 43 -9.72 -10.08 -0.78
C ALA A 43 -8.90 -8.89 -1.29
N PRO A 44 -7.55 -8.95 -1.27
CA PRO A 44 -6.73 -7.89 -1.84
C PRO A 44 -6.82 -7.91 -3.36
N ILE A 45 -7.10 -6.75 -3.94
CA ILE A 45 -7.23 -6.53 -5.39
C ILE A 45 -6.17 -5.60 -5.95
N GLY A 46 -5.43 -4.91 -5.11
CA GLY A 46 -4.37 -4.01 -5.50
C GLY A 46 -3.64 -3.43 -4.30
N MET A 47 -2.65 -2.60 -4.58
CA MET A 47 -1.88 -1.86 -3.58
C MET A 47 -1.76 -0.41 -4.02
N VAL A 48 -1.88 0.51 -3.07
CA VAL A 48 -1.58 1.94 -3.28
C VAL A 48 -0.45 2.35 -2.34
N SER A 49 0.58 2.96 -2.89
CA SER A 49 1.75 3.45 -2.15
C SER A 49 1.92 4.96 -2.32
N GLU A 50 2.83 5.53 -1.54
CA GLU A 50 3.23 6.95 -1.69
C GLU A 50 3.64 7.26 -3.14
N GLY A 51 4.38 6.35 -3.78
CA GLY A 51 4.80 6.51 -5.17
C GLY A 51 3.63 6.60 -6.15
N ASP A 52 2.54 5.89 -5.89
CA ASP A 52 1.33 5.95 -6.70
C ASP A 52 0.59 7.29 -6.54
N LEU A 53 0.62 7.87 -5.34
CA LEU A 53 0.01 9.17 -5.06
C LEU A 53 0.76 10.32 -5.73
N ILE A 54 2.08 10.28 -5.72
CA ILE A 54 2.94 11.30 -6.32
C ILE A 54 2.99 11.16 -7.83
N GLY A 55 3.02 9.93 -8.32
CA GLY A 55 3.26 9.57 -9.71
C GLY A 55 4.67 9.05 -9.91
N ARG A 56 4.79 7.88 -10.54
CA ARG A 56 6.07 7.18 -10.76
C ARG A 56 6.76 7.62 -12.04
N SER A 57 6.01 8.08 -13.02
CA SER A 57 6.50 8.60 -14.29
C SER A 57 6.21 10.09 -14.41
N GLU A 58 6.88 10.76 -15.34
CA GLU A 58 6.60 12.16 -15.64
C GLU A 58 5.15 12.38 -16.09
N ALA A 59 4.63 11.48 -16.91
CA ALA A 59 3.24 11.52 -17.37
C ALA A 59 2.25 11.38 -16.21
N GLU A 60 2.50 10.48 -15.27
CA GLU A 60 1.68 10.32 -14.07
C GLU A 60 1.75 11.55 -13.17
N ARG A 61 2.92 12.13 -12.98
CA ARG A 61 3.09 13.35 -12.20
C ARG A 61 2.35 14.53 -12.81
N GLU A 62 2.41 14.69 -14.13
CA GLU A 62 1.65 15.72 -14.85
C GLU A 62 0.14 15.52 -14.70
N ALA A 63 -0.35 14.29 -14.84
CA ALA A 63 -1.76 13.95 -14.68
C ALA A 63 -2.28 14.26 -13.27
N ARG A 64 -1.42 14.18 -12.25
CA ARG A 64 -1.78 14.47 -10.85
C ARG A 64 -1.54 15.92 -10.44
N GLN A 65 -0.88 16.70 -11.26
CA GLN A 65 -0.50 18.09 -10.93
C GLN A 65 -1.72 18.95 -10.60
N ASP A 66 -2.76 18.92 -11.41
CA ASP A 66 -3.98 19.69 -11.18
C ASP A 66 -4.66 19.31 -9.87
N TRP A 67 -4.68 18.02 -9.56
CA TRP A 67 -5.22 17.53 -8.30
C TRP A 67 -4.41 18.02 -7.10
N TRP A 68 -3.07 17.95 -7.18
CA TRP A 68 -2.19 18.44 -6.12
C TRP A 68 -2.36 19.92 -5.89
N LEU A 69 -2.41 20.73 -6.96
CA LEU A 69 -2.61 22.18 -6.88
C LEU A 69 -3.96 22.53 -6.26
N THR A 70 -5.02 21.81 -6.65
CA THR A 70 -6.35 22.00 -6.09
C THR A 70 -6.41 21.65 -4.62
N THR A 71 -5.79 20.53 -4.23
CA THR A 71 -5.74 20.08 -2.82
C THR A 71 -4.99 21.08 -1.95
N LEU A 72 -3.86 21.61 -2.43
CA LEU A 72 -3.09 22.63 -1.72
C LEU A 72 -3.84 23.96 -1.62
N ALA A 73 -4.67 24.30 -2.63
CA ALA A 73 -5.47 25.52 -2.66
C ALA A 73 -6.77 25.43 -1.85
N GLU A 74 -7.13 24.29 -1.28
CA GLU A 74 -8.37 24.12 -0.50
C GLU A 74 -8.47 25.01 0.75
N GLY A 75 -7.37 25.60 1.22
CA GLY A 75 -7.36 26.62 2.26
C GLY A 75 -7.74 28.02 1.76
N GLU A 76 -7.80 28.23 0.47
CA GLU A 76 -8.22 29.45 -0.19
C GLU A 76 -9.65 29.28 -0.72
N ALA A 77 -10.38 30.39 -0.90
CA ALA A 77 -11.76 30.35 -1.38
C ALA A 77 -11.82 29.85 -2.83
N VAL A 78 -11.88 28.55 -3.02
CA VAL A 78 -12.06 27.91 -4.32
C VAL A 78 -13.56 27.75 -4.58
N ASN A 79 -13.99 28.06 -5.80
CA ASN A 79 -15.38 27.90 -6.22
C ASN A 79 -15.86 26.46 -6.04
N PRO A 80 -16.92 26.19 -5.25
CA PRO A 80 -17.43 24.85 -5.02
C PRO A 80 -17.87 24.11 -6.31
N GLU A 81 -18.35 24.84 -7.32
CA GLU A 81 -18.73 24.25 -8.61
C GLU A 81 -17.52 23.74 -9.38
N PHE A 82 -16.39 24.44 -9.29
CA PHE A 82 -15.14 24.00 -9.88
C PHE A 82 -14.63 22.75 -9.18
N LEU A 83 -14.67 22.69 -7.85
CA LEU A 83 -14.28 21.50 -7.07
C LEU A 83 -15.17 20.30 -7.42
N ALA A 84 -16.46 20.50 -7.58
CA ALA A 84 -17.39 19.44 -7.95
C ALA A 84 -17.16 18.92 -9.38
N SER A 85 -16.62 19.74 -10.28
CA SER A 85 -16.29 19.35 -11.65
C SER A 85 -15.02 18.51 -11.77
N LEU A 86 -14.17 18.49 -10.73
CA LEU A 86 -12.94 17.72 -10.74
C LEU A 86 -13.22 16.25 -10.45
N SER A 87 -12.82 15.39 -11.37
CA SER A 87 -12.79 13.95 -11.14
C SER A 87 -11.55 13.59 -10.32
N TYR A 88 -11.74 13.38 -9.02
CA TYR A 88 -10.64 12.95 -8.15
C TYR A 88 -10.34 11.47 -8.39
N PRO A 89 -9.05 11.08 -8.49
CA PRO A 89 -8.69 9.69 -8.58
C PRO A 89 -9.09 8.93 -7.31
N THR A 90 -9.48 7.67 -7.53
CA THR A 90 -9.78 6.72 -6.46
C THR A 90 -8.67 5.69 -6.36
N ALA A 91 -8.75 4.82 -5.35
CA ALA A 91 -7.82 3.70 -5.21
C ALA A 91 -7.70 2.88 -6.49
N ARG A 92 -8.83 2.60 -7.15
CA ARG A 92 -8.85 1.85 -8.41
C ARG A 92 -8.00 2.49 -9.50
N ASP A 93 -8.03 3.82 -9.60
CA ASP A 93 -7.30 4.56 -10.63
C ASP A 93 -5.79 4.55 -10.42
N MET A 94 -5.35 4.38 -9.17
CA MET A 94 -3.95 4.53 -8.78
C MET A 94 -3.27 3.23 -8.39
N MET A 95 -4.04 2.21 -7.99
CA MET A 95 -3.47 0.96 -7.48
C MET A 95 -2.65 0.21 -8.51
N SER A 96 -1.62 -0.47 -8.04
CA SER A 96 -0.92 -1.50 -8.80
C SER A 96 -1.73 -2.79 -8.70
N ALA A 97 -2.07 -3.39 -9.85
CA ALA A 97 -2.83 -4.64 -9.95
C ALA A 97 -2.35 -5.45 -11.15
N PRO A 98 -2.48 -6.81 -11.13
CA PRO A 98 -2.97 -7.58 -9.98
C PRO A 98 -2.00 -7.54 -8.81
N VAL A 99 -2.52 -7.74 -7.60
CA VAL A 99 -1.69 -7.77 -6.39
C VAL A 99 -1.03 -9.15 -6.25
N ILE A 100 0.24 -9.11 -5.86
CA ILE A 100 0.96 -10.32 -5.45
C ILE A 100 0.64 -10.53 -3.97
N SER A 101 0.18 -11.71 -3.61
CA SER A 101 -0.12 -12.08 -2.22
C SER A 101 0.57 -13.39 -1.85
N ILE A 102 0.70 -13.64 -0.57
CA ILE A 102 1.30 -14.84 0.00
C ILE A 102 0.36 -15.50 1.01
N ASP A 103 0.64 -16.76 1.30
CA ASP A 103 -0.03 -17.52 2.35
C ASP A 103 0.66 -17.29 3.70
N GLU A 104 -0.06 -17.51 4.79
CA GLU A 104 0.46 -17.42 6.17
C GLU A 104 1.68 -18.29 6.44
N LYS A 105 1.80 -19.42 5.73
CA LYS A 105 2.87 -20.40 5.90
C LYS A 105 4.08 -20.14 4.99
N THR A 106 4.02 -19.15 4.13
CA THR A 106 5.13 -18.79 3.23
C THR A 106 6.36 -18.46 4.07
N SER A 107 7.50 -19.06 3.75
CA SER A 107 8.75 -18.87 4.49
C SER A 107 9.32 -17.46 4.29
N LEU A 108 10.11 -16.99 5.25
CA LEU A 108 10.75 -15.66 5.14
C LEU A 108 11.70 -15.57 3.94
N GLY A 109 12.37 -16.69 3.60
CA GLY A 109 13.23 -16.75 2.41
C GLY A 109 12.46 -16.56 1.12
N GLU A 110 11.30 -17.20 0.98
CA GLU A 110 10.41 -17.04 -0.16
C GLU A 110 9.86 -15.62 -0.24
N ILE A 111 9.47 -15.04 0.89
CA ILE A 111 8.99 -13.65 0.94
C ILE A 111 10.08 -12.68 0.48
N ALA A 112 11.30 -12.84 0.98
CA ALA A 112 12.44 -12.01 0.56
C ALA A 112 12.68 -12.11 -0.95
N GLY A 113 12.59 -13.30 -1.51
CA GLY A 113 12.68 -13.54 -2.96
C GLY A 113 11.59 -12.82 -3.73
N ILE A 114 10.35 -12.91 -3.30
CA ILE A 114 9.19 -12.25 -3.93
C ILE A 114 9.35 -10.73 -3.91
N LEU A 115 9.69 -10.14 -2.77
CA LEU A 115 9.90 -8.70 -2.65
C LEU A 115 11.02 -8.19 -3.56
N THR A 116 12.09 -8.96 -3.68
CA THR A 116 13.23 -8.62 -4.53
C THR A 116 12.91 -8.78 -6.02
N GLU A 117 12.36 -9.92 -6.41
CA GLU A 117 12.03 -10.25 -7.79
C GLU A 117 11.03 -9.26 -8.40
N HIS A 118 9.98 -8.93 -7.66
CA HIS A 118 8.94 -8.03 -8.10
C HIS A 118 9.21 -6.55 -7.76
N ARG A 119 10.33 -6.25 -7.11
CA ARG A 119 10.72 -4.88 -6.70
C ARG A 119 9.63 -4.17 -5.91
N ILE A 120 9.03 -4.88 -4.97
CA ILE A 120 7.98 -4.36 -4.09
C ILE A 120 8.47 -4.29 -2.65
N LYS A 121 7.88 -3.42 -1.86
CA LYS A 121 8.29 -3.17 -0.47
C LYS A 121 7.48 -3.98 0.54
N ARG A 122 6.33 -4.47 0.14
CA ARG A 122 5.40 -5.19 1.01
C ARG A 122 4.53 -6.12 0.21
N VAL A 123 3.98 -7.10 0.89
CA VAL A 123 3.10 -8.10 0.30
C VAL A 123 1.96 -8.43 1.26
N PRO A 124 0.70 -8.47 0.80
CA PRO A 124 -0.41 -8.92 1.64
C PRO A 124 -0.34 -10.43 1.88
N VAL A 125 -0.72 -10.82 3.09
CA VAL A 125 -0.89 -12.21 3.50
C VAL A 125 -2.37 -12.53 3.47
N VAL A 126 -2.73 -13.62 2.81
CA VAL A 126 -4.12 -14.07 2.67
C VAL A 126 -4.34 -15.43 3.33
N CYS A 127 -5.53 -15.63 3.85
CA CYS A 127 -6.04 -16.88 4.34
C CYS A 127 -7.50 -17.00 3.92
N ASP A 128 -7.85 -18.09 3.28
CA ASP A 128 -9.20 -18.31 2.73
C ASP A 128 -9.69 -17.14 1.84
N GLY A 129 -8.80 -16.62 1.02
CA GLY A 129 -9.09 -15.53 0.09
C GLY A 129 -9.18 -14.14 0.72
N ARG A 130 -9.01 -14.01 2.04
CA ARG A 130 -9.10 -12.75 2.77
C ARG A 130 -7.74 -12.30 3.27
N ILE A 131 -7.51 -11.00 3.26
CA ILE A 131 -6.29 -10.44 3.84
C ILE A 131 -6.29 -10.62 5.37
N VAL A 132 -5.21 -11.18 5.90
CA VAL A 132 -5.02 -11.40 7.34
C VAL A 132 -3.80 -10.69 7.89
N GLY A 133 -2.94 -10.20 7.03
CA GLY A 133 -1.73 -9.49 7.44
C GLY A 133 -1.00 -8.85 6.28
N ILE A 134 0.07 -8.15 6.61
CA ILE A 134 1.01 -7.57 5.66
C ILE A 134 2.43 -7.85 6.15
N VAL A 135 3.31 -8.21 5.23
CA VAL A 135 4.75 -8.33 5.48
C VAL A 135 5.48 -7.31 4.63
N SER A 136 6.33 -6.50 5.27
CA SER A 136 7.18 -5.52 4.63
C SER A 136 8.65 -5.92 4.70
N ARG A 137 9.50 -5.24 3.91
CA ARG A 137 10.95 -5.39 4.03
C ARG A 137 11.43 -5.13 5.47
N ALA A 138 10.86 -4.15 6.14
CA ALA A 138 11.20 -3.82 7.53
C ALA A 138 10.87 -4.96 8.48
N ASP A 139 9.79 -5.70 8.25
CA ASP A 139 9.44 -6.87 9.05
C ASP A 139 10.48 -7.97 8.92
N LEU A 140 10.99 -8.20 7.71
CA LEU A 140 12.08 -9.18 7.47
C LEU A 140 13.37 -8.76 8.17
N VAL A 141 13.72 -7.47 8.11
CA VAL A 141 14.92 -6.95 8.79
C VAL A 141 14.79 -7.11 10.30
N ARG A 142 13.63 -6.77 10.87
CA ARG A 142 13.38 -7.00 12.31
C ARG A 142 13.48 -8.48 12.69
N ALA A 143 12.99 -9.37 11.85
CA ALA A 143 13.10 -10.81 12.08
C ALA A 143 14.55 -11.31 12.11
N LEU A 144 15.43 -10.74 11.31
CA LEU A 144 16.85 -11.08 11.32
C LEU A 144 17.51 -10.71 12.67
N VAL A 145 17.12 -9.59 13.23
CA VAL A 145 17.67 -9.13 14.54
C VAL A 145 17.09 -9.93 15.69
N ALA A 146 15.84 -10.35 15.61
CA ALA A 146 15.15 -11.11 16.65
C ALA A 146 15.61 -12.58 16.74
N ARG A 147 16.31 -13.12 15.73
CA ARG A 147 16.89 -14.44 15.81
C ARG A 147 18.09 -14.45 16.75
N PRO A 148 18.06 -15.24 17.84
CA PRO A 148 19.26 -15.41 18.64
C PRO A 148 20.28 -16.17 17.81
N HIS A 149 21.39 -15.51 17.55
CA HIS A 149 22.65 -16.10 17.15
C HIS A 149 22.71 -16.86 15.82
N ILE A 150 23.03 -16.13 14.76
CA ILE A 150 23.88 -16.69 13.70
C ILE A 150 25.31 -16.43 14.20
N PRO A 151 26.11 -17.46 14.49
CA PRO A 151 27.51 -17.22 14.81
C PRO A 151 28.14 -16.49 13.64
N ALA A 152 28.84 -15.40 13.95
CA ALA A 152 29.66 -14.73 12.96
C ALA A 152 30.71 -15.75 12.47
N VAL A 153 30.65 -16.05 11.19
CA VAL A 153 31.66 -16.85 10.52
C VAL A 153 32.91 -16.00 10.33
#